data_8760de557fe9394fbeffea7eb570cd19
#
_entry.id   8760de557fe9394fbeffea7eb570cd19
#
_cell.length_a   1.000
_cell.length_b   1.000
_cell.length_c   1.000
_cell.angle_alpha   90.00
_cell.angle_beta   90.00
_cell.angle_gamma   90.00
#
_symmetry.space_group_name_H-M   'P 1'
#
loop_
_entity.id
_entity.type
_entity.pdbx_description
1 polymer ?
#
loop_
_entity_poly.entity_id
_entity_poly.type
_entity_poly.pdbx_seq_one_letter_code
_entity_poly.pdbx_strand_id
1 'polypeptide(L)'
;MKKKILIGLIITIVLLGSWYLLKRSFRDDMKGEEQISIGSTHSIDSSEPTDSVLNSVTGNVTMKQIATFPNKVILTGLDDQRLASIYKSKSTSDNSSNSSLEYYSEESEDEANLHFMPGIDILFGYNLLNIAHYDLKTEKVNYLFSHPVLIKTLYYPSYYQDSLYNKPITRNFYLVSAYDEDTNKDTLINKKDLRHFYHFDAKTCLRTQLIPKDYSVIRSQYDSKNDIMYIFASHDENRNGTTDKPDPVHIFWISLKTPDKAKLLY
;
A
#
# COMPACT_ATOMS: atom_id res chain seq x y z
N MET A 1 -23.60 -16.52 -49.06
CA MET A 1 -24.01 -16.15 -47.72
C MET A 1 -23.44 -17.06 -46.63
N LYS A 2 -23.51 -18.37 -46.71
CA LYS A 2 -23.07 -19.31 -45.64
C LYS A 2 -21.59 -19.16 -45.19
N LYS A 3 -20.63 -18.89 -46.11
CA LYS A 3 -19.20 -18.72 -45.75
C LYS A 3 -18.94 -17.46 -44.90
N LYS A 4 -19.64 -16.37 -45.15
CA LYS A 4 -19.46 -15.12 -44.35
C LYS A 4 -19.99 -15.26 -42.94
N ILE A 5 -21.07 -16.03 -42.76
CA ILE A 5 -21.66 -16.31 -41.43
C ILE A 5 -20.72 -17.23 -40.64
N LEU A 6 -20.11 -18.23 -41.28
CA LEU A 6 -19.15 -19.13 -40.62
C LEU A 6 -17.89 -18.39 -40.15
N ILE A 7 -17.35 -17.47 -40.93
CA ILE A 7 -16.18 -16.65 -40.57
C ILE A 7 -16.53 -15.74 -39.39
N GLY A 8 -17.70 -15.10 -39.41
CA GLY A 8 -18.16 -14.28 -38.28
C GLY A 8 -18.28 -15.07 -36.99
N LEU A 9 -18.80 -16.28 -37.04
CA LEU A 9 -18.95 -17.14 -35.85
C LEU A 9 -17.59 -17.59 -35.27
N ILE A 10 -16.61 -17.91 -36.14
CA ILE A 10 -15.25 -18.25 -35.72
C ILE A 10 -14.56 -17.05 -35.03
N ILE A 11 -14.68 -15.85 -35.58
CA ILE A 11 -14.09 -14.63 -34.99
C ILE A 11 -14.71 -14.36 -33.62
N THR A 12 -16.03 -14.55 -33.47
CA THR A 12 -16.71 -14.33 -32.19
C THR A 12 -16.24 -15.35 -31.14
N ILE A 13 -16.04 -16.62 -31.51
CA ILE A 13 -15.54 -17.66 -30.60
C ILE A 13 -14.09 -17.35 -30.16
N VAL A 14 -13.25 -16.91 -31.08
CA VAL A 14 -11.86 -16.53 -30.77
C VAL A 14 -11.80 -15.33 -29.83
N LEU A 15 -12.63 -14.32 -30.06
CA LEU A 15 -12.69 -13.13 -29.18
C LEU A 15 -13.22 -13.47 -27.79
N LEU A 16 -14.26 -14.31 -27.69
CA LEU A 16 -14.77 -14.79 -26.39
C LEU A 16 -13.76 -15.67 -25.66
N GLY A 17 -13.05 -16.55 -26.36
CA GLY A 17 -11.97 -17.37 -25.79
C GLY A 17 -10.81 -16.53 -25.29
N SER A 18 -10.38 -15.55 -26.07
CA SER A 18 -9.34 -14.60 -25.69
C SER A 18 -9.73 -13.77 -24.47
N TRP A 19 -10.97 -13.28 -24.43
CA TRP A 19 -11.50 -12.54 -23.28
C TRP A 19 -11.62 -13.40 -22.02
N TYR A 20 -12.01 -14.67 -22.18
CA TYR A 20 -12.07 -15.63 -21.06
C TYR A 20 -10.67 -15.96 -20.52
N LEU A 21 -9.67 -16.12 -21.37
CA LEU A 21 -8.28 -16.35 -20.98
C LEU A 21 -7.68 -15.11 -20.28
N LEU A 22 -7.94 -13.91 -20.80
CA LEU A 22 -7.55 -12.66 -20.14
C LEU A 22 -8.19 -12.57 -18.74
N LYS A 23 -9.50 -12.81 -18.63
CA LYS A 23 -10.22 -12.74 -17.36
C LYS A 23 -9.75 -13.82 -16.36
N ARG A 24 -9.27 -14.95 -16.83
CA ARG A 24 -8.67 -16.00 -16.01
C ARG A 24 -7.27 -15.59 -15.51
N SER A 25 -6.43 -15.06 -16.38
CA SER A 25 -5.12 -14.50 -16.01
C SER A 25 -5.24 -13.42 -14.95
N PHE A 26 -6.12 -12.44 -15.15
CA PHE A 26 -6.41 -11.41 -14.14
C PHE A 26 -6.95 -11.93 -12.80
N ARG A 27 -7.53 -13.13 -12.76
CA ARG A 27 -8.08 -13.72 -11.54
C ARG A 27 -7.05 -14.54 -10.78
N ASP A 28 -6.08 -15.11 -11.46
CA ASP A 28 -5.00 -15.89 -10.85
C ASP A 28 -3.92 -14.97 -10.25
N ASP A 29 -3.67 -13.80 -10.84
CA ASP A 29 -2.76 -12.77 -10.31
C ASP A 29 -3.27 -12.11 -9.00
N MET A 30 -4.55 -12.23 -8.69
CA MET A 30 -5.16 -11.69 -7.45
C MET A 30 -5.06 -12.64 -6.25
N LYS A 31 -4.40 -13.79 -6.38
CA LYS A 31 -4.28 -14.79 -5.30
C LYS A 31 -2.98 -14.72 -4.50
N GLY A 32 -2.17 -13.68 -4.64
CA GLY A 32 -1.08 -13.43 -3.70
C GLY A 32 -1.64 -13.19 -2.30
N GLU A 33 -1.28 -14.02 -1.33
CA GLU A 33 -1.69 -13.85 0.06
C GLU A 33 -1.02 -12.61 0.66
N GLU A 34 -1.66 -11.45 0.51
CA GLU A 34 -1.30 -10.22 1.20
C GLU A 34 -1.76 -10.31 2.66
N GLN A 35 -0.95 -10.93 3.53
CA GLN A 35 -1.29 -11.01 4.96
C GLN A 35 -0.06 -11.10 5.85
N ILE A 36 -0.17 -10.55 7.05
CA ILE A 36 0.85 -10.59 8.09
C ILE A 36 0.25 -11.28 9.30
N SER A 37 0.85 -12.38 9.76
CA SER A 37 0.44 -13.04 11.00
C SER A 37 0.84 -12.20 12.21
N ILE A 38 -0.12 -11.91 13.08
CA ILE A 38 0.08 -11.23 14.35
C ILE A 38 0.16 -12.32 15.43
N GLY A 39 1.37 -12.79 15.67
CA GLY A 39 1.65 -13.67 16.80
C GLY A 39 1.40 -15.15 16.56
N SER A 40 2.38 -15.84 15.98
CA SER A 40 2.63 -17.23 16.29
C SER A 40 3.78 -17.27 17.28
N THR A 41 3.47 -17.50 18.55
CA THR A 41 4.46 -17.94 19.54
C THR A 41 4.92 -19.34 19.17
N HIS A 42 5.97 -19.45 18.37
CA HIS A 42 6.80 -20.64 18.43
C HIS A 42 7.58 -20.53 19.73
N SER A 43 7.26 -21.41 20.67
CA SER A 43 8.08 -21.70 21.84
C SER A 43 9.45 -22.14 21.36
N ILE A 44 10.40 -21.22 21.37
CA ILE A 44 11.81 -21.55 21.28
C ILE A 44 12.25 -21.87 22.70
N ASP A 45 12.61 -23.13 22.88
CA ASP A 45 13.23 -23.65 24.08
C ASP A 45 14.46 -22.80 24.46
N SER A 46 14.44 -22.30 25.68
CA SER A 46 15.36 -21.30 26.18
C SER A 46 16.59 -21.97 26.79
N SER A 47 17.77 -21.63 26.28
CA SER A 47 18.95 -21.57 27.12
C SER A 47 19.94 -20.56 26.57
N GLU A 48 19.88 -19.33 27.11
CA GLU A 48 21.01 -18.54 27.60
C GLU A 48 20.58 -17.15 28.07
N PRO A 49 21.33 -16.48 28.96
CA PRO A 49 20.76 -15.63 29.97
C PRO A 49 20.78 -14.15 29.67
N THR A 50 19.75 -13.52 30.22
CA THR A 50 19.68 -12.17 30.76
C THR A 50 20.40 -11.03 30.05
N ASP A 51 19.60 -10.19 29.37
CA ASP A 51 19.53 -8.80 29.81
C ASP A 51 18.09 -8.30 29.67
N SER A 52 17.55 -7.98 30.80
CA SER A 52 16.20 -7.54 31.04
C SER A 52 16.03 -6.12 30.57
N VAL A 53 15.18 -5.85 29.61
CA VAL A 53 14.28 -4.72 29.61
C VAL A 53 12.98 -5.11 28.92
N LEU A 54 12.03 -5.42 29.75
CA LEU A 54 10.63 -5.05 29.67
C LEU A 54 10.17 -4.49 28.35
N ASN A 55 9.47 -5.31 27.57
CA ASN A 55 8.26 -4.87 26.89
C ASN A 55 7.38 -6.09 26.62
N SER A 56 6.67 -6.48 27.65
CA SER A 56 5.45 -7.26 27.50
C SER A 56 4.40 -6.34 26.89
N VAL A 57 4.35 -6.28 25.56
CA VAL A 57 3.22 -5.78 24.83
C VAL A 57 2.74 -6.89 23.93
N THR A 58 1.61 -7.42 24.33
CA THR A 58 0.75 -8.31 23.58
C THR A 58 0.76 -8.01 22.08
N GLY A 59 1.22 -8.98 21.29
CA GLY A 59 0.77 -9.13 19.91
C GLY A 59 1.42 -8.30 18.81
N ASN A 60 2.50 -7.57 19.04
CA ASN A 60 3.12 -6.79 17.97
C ASN A 60 4.27 -7.55 17.32
N VAL A 61 4.05 -8.07 16.12
CA VAL A 61 5.13 -8.58 15.26
C VAL A 61 6.03 -7.39 14.90
N THR A 62 7.31 -7.50 15.18
CA THR A 62 8.31 -6.49 14.81
C THR A 62 8.86 -6.76 13.41
N MET A 63 9.40 -5.74 12.73
CA MET A 63 10.08 -5.91 11.43
C MET A 63 11.20 -6.97 11.47
N LYS A 64 11.80 -7.23 12.64
CA LYS A 64 12.84 -8.26 12.82
C LYS A 64 12.30 -9.70 12.78
N GLN A 65 11.01 -9.90 13.00
CA GLN A 65 10.38 -11.23 13.04
C GLN A 65 9.86 -11.68 11.67
N ILE A 66 9.79 -10.78 10.71
CA ILE A 66 9.38 -11.07 9.34
C ILE A 66 10.60 -10.95 8.45
N ALA A 67 10.86 -11.96 7.63
CA ALA A 67 11.87 -11.85 6.59
C ALA A 67 11.48 -10.76 5.61
N THR A 68 12.29 -9.72 5.51
CA THR A 68 12.04 -8.54 4.66
C THR A 68 13.24 -8.24 3.80
N PHE A 69 13.01 -7.51 2.71
CA PHE A 69 14.08 -7.00 1.88
C PHE A 69 13.73 -5.59 1.36
N PRO A 70 14.74 -4.70 1.22
CA PRO A 70 14.57 -3.46 0.49
C PRO A 70 14.58 -3.76 -1.02
N ASN A 71 13.59 -3.24 -1.75
CA ASN A 71 13.51 -3.48 -3.20
C ASN A 71 14.19 -2.34 -3.99
N LYS A 72 13.75 -1.10 -3.78
CA LYS A 72 14.29 0.04 -4.52
C LYS A 72 14.43 1.28 -3.66
N VAL A 73 15.31 2.18 -4.09
CA VAL A 73 15.37 3.55 -3.59
C VAL A 73 14.49 4.43 -4.46
N ILE A 74 13.54 5.10 -3.82
CA ILE A 74 12.59 6.02 -4.45
C ILE A 74 13.16 7.44 -4.31
N LEU A 75 13.40 8.07 -5.44
CA LEU A 75 13.79 9.47 -5.49
C LEU A 75 12.56 10.34 -5.26
N THR A 76 12.67 11.31 -4.38
CA THR A 76 11.62 12.28 -4.11
C THR A 76 12.01 13.65 -4.64
N GLY A 77 11.04 14.54 -4.85
CA GLY A 77 11.29 15.95 -5.19
C GLY A 77 11.91 16.77 -4.07
N LEU A 78 12.25 16.14 -2.95
CA LEU A 78 12.91 16.77 -1.81
C LEU A 78 14.39 16.43 -1.86
N ASP A 79 15.26 17.46 -1.84
CA ASP A 79 16.70 17.30 -2.06
C ASP A 79 17.36 16.33 -1.08
N ASP A 80 16.95 16.38 0.18
CA ASP A 80 17.58 15.65 1.28
C ASP A 80 16.85 14.36 1.67
N GLN A 81 15.72 14.03 1.03
CA GLN A 81 14.87 12.91 1.42
C GLN A 81 14.89 11.81 0.36
N ARG A 82 15.07 10.58 0.80
CA ARG A 82 14.95 9.37 -0.03
C ARG A 82 14.07 8.37 0.69
N LEU A 83 13.37 7.58 -0.09
CA LEU A 83 12.56 6.49 0.44
C LEU A 83 13.12 5.15 -0.03
N ALA A 84 12.97 4.11 0.78
CA ALA A 84 13.20 2.74 0.34
C ALA A 84 11.98 1.89 0.67
N SER A 85 11.49 1.19 -0.33
CA SER A 85 10.37 0.26 -0.17
C SER A 85 10.84 -1.04 0.47
N ILE A 86 10.13 -1.49 1.52
CA ILE A 86 10.46 -2.71 2.29
C ILE A 86 9.35 -3.73 2.06
N TYR A 87 9.70 -4.84 1.44
CA TYR A 87 8.77 -5.91 1.09
C TYR A 87 8.93 -7.13 1.97
N LYS A 88 7.87 -7.96 2.03
CA LYS A 88 7.91 -9.29 2.63
C LYS A 88 8.70 -10.24 1.73
N SER A 89 9.66 -10.95 2.29
CA SER A 89 10.36 -12.05 1.60
C SER A 89 9.40 -13.22 1.38
N LYS A 90 9.42 -13.81 0.20
CA LYS A 90 8.72 -15.08 -0.04
C LYS A 90 9.39 -16.16 0.84
N SER A 91 8.60 -16.89 1.62
CA SER A 91 9.10 -18.02 2.39
C SER A 91 9.43 -19.15 1.43
N THR A 92 10.67 -19.64 1.45
CA THR A 92 11.13 -20.79 0.65
C THR A 92 10.64 -22.12 1.21
N SER A 93 9.35 -22.25 1.54
CA SER A 93 8.77 -23.53 1.95
C SER A 93 8.39 -24.43 0.77
N ASP A 94 8.50 -23.98 -0.44
CA ASP A 94 8.33 -24.80 -1.62
C ASP A 94 9.68 -25.29 -2.11
N ASN A 95 9.93 -26.60 -1.88
CA ASN A 95 11.08 -27.34 -2.39
C ASN A 95 11.09 -27.38 -3.92
N SER A 96 11.47 -26.31 -4.57
CA SER A 96 11.94 -26.32 -5.95
C SER A 96 13.29 -25.62 -6.04
N SER A 97 14.30 -26.44 -6.11
CA SER A 97 15.69 -26.11 -6.39
C SER A 97 15.78 -25.34 -7.70
N ASN A 98 15.88 -24.03 -7.69
CA ASN A 98 16.52 -23.12 -8.65
C ASN A 98 15.92 -21.73 -8.54
N SER A 99 16.28 -20.94 -7.53
CA SER A 99 15.85 -19.55 -7.61
C SER A 99 16.61 -18.60 -6.72
N SER A 100 17.90 -18.49 -6.91
CA SER A 100 18.63 -17.37 -6.28
C SER A 100 18.63 -16.08 -7.11
N LEU A 101 18.01 -16.06 -8.29
CA LEU A 101 18.02 -14.92 -9.21
C LEU A 101 16.64 -14.48 -9.76
N GLU A 102 15.58 -15.24 -9.54
CA GLU A 102 14.20 -14.84 -9.95
C GLU A 102 13.55 -13.79 -9.06
N TYR A 103 14.25 -13.37 -8.03
CA TYR A 103 13.77 -12.47 -7.00
C TYR A 103 13.49 -11.03 -7.49
N TYR A 104 13.98 -10.67 -8.65
CA TYR A 104 13.89 -9.30 -9.19
C TYR A 104 12.99 -9.14 -10.41
N SER A 105 12.39 -10.21 -10.93
CA SER A 105 11.81 -10.15 -12.28
C SER A 105 10.29 -10.08 -12.40
N GLU A 106 9.51 -10.34 -11.34
CA GLU A 106 8.04 -10.37 -11.45
C GLU A 106 7.30 -9.10 -11.04
N GLU A 107 7.96 -8.13 -10.41
CA GLU A 107 7.30 -6.91 -9.90
C GLU A 107 7.55 -5.66 -10.74
N SER A 108 8.28 -5.76 -11.85
CA SER A 108 8.81 -4.56 -12.51
C SER A 108 7.88 -3.90 -13.53
N GLU A 109 6.81 -4.53 -13.96
CA GLU A 109 5.98 -3.95 -15.04
C GLU A 109 4.74 -3.19 -14.56
N ASP A 110 4.21 -3.47 -13.36
CA ASP A 110 3.02 -2.79 -12.83
C ASP A 110 3.32 -1.62 -11.89
N GLU A 111 4.57 -1.40 -11.53
CA GLU A 111 5.02 -0.21 -10.80
C GLU A 111 5.26 1.00 -11.71
N ALA A 112 4.42 1.23 -12.69
CA ALA A 112 4.42 2.49 -13.38
C ALA A 112 4.18 3.58 -12.34
N ASN A 113 5.19 4.42 -12.10
CA ASN A 113 5.02 5.63 -11.31
C ASN A 113 3.96 6.47 -12.00
N LEU A 114 2.73 6.36 -11.51
CA LEU A 114 1.60 7.03 -12.12
C LEU A 114 1.60 8.48 -11.65
N HIS A 115 1.96 9.35 -12.55
CA HIS A 115 1.97 10.79 -12.31
C HIS A 115 0.60 11.38 -12.69
N PHE A 116 -0.34 11.35 -11.75
CA PHE A 116 -1.71 11.89 -11.98
C PHE A 116 -1.98 13.21 -11.30
N MET A 117 -1.16 13.57 -10.31
CA MET A 117 -1.36 14.77 -9.51
C MET A 117 -0.10 15.63 -9.54
N PRO A 118 -0.22 16.93 -9.79
CA PRO A 118 0.94 17.81 -9.82
C PRO A 118 1.78 17.74 -8.54
N GLY A 119 3.06 17.43 -8.72
CA GLY A 119 4.04 17.28 -7.64
C GLY A 119 3.92 16.01 -6.79
N ILE A 120 3.12 15.01 -7.24
CA ILE A 120 2.92 13.76 -6.52
C ILE A 120 3.05 12.57 -7.47
N ASP A 121 3.89 11.62 -7.11
CA ASP A 121 3.96 10.30 -7.69
C ASP A 121 3.26 9.28 -6.79
N ILE A 122 2.88 8.14 -7.35
CA ILE A 122 2.15 7.09 -6.65
C ILE A 122 2.91 5.78 -6.78
N LEU A 123 3.08 5.10 -5.65
CA LEU A 123 3.51 3.71 -5.58
C LEU A 123 2.32 2.87 -5.10
N PHE A 124 1.95 1.87 -5.87
CA PHE A 124 1.01 0.84 -5.44
C PHE A 124 1.77 -0.34 -4.82
N GLY A 125 1.34 -0.79 -3.63
CA GLY A 125 1.99 -1.87 -2.92
C GLY A 125 1.17 -3.16 -2.95
N TYR A 126 1.90 -4.27 -3.18
CA TYR A 126 1.50 -5.62 -2.86
C TYR A 126 2.61 -6.17 -1.96
N ASN A 127 2.30 -6.72 -0.79
CA ASN A 127 3.31 -7.17 0.18
C ASN A 127 4.34 -6.10 0.62
N LEU A 128 4.03 -4.82 0.42
CA LEU A 128 4.83 -3.70 0.87
C LEU A 128 4.57 -3.46 2.36
N LEU A 129 5.56 -3.81 3.19
CA LEU A 129 5.40 -3.85 4.65
C LEU A 129 5.72 -2.54 5.34
N ASN A 130 6.57 -1.72 4.75
CA ASN A 130 6.96 -0.45 5.30
C ASN A 130 7.71 0.40 4.27
N ILE A 131 7.92 1.65 4.60
CA ILE A 131 8.80 2.56 3.88
C ILE A 131 9.88 3.04 4.85
N ALA A 132 11.13 2.84 4.49
CA ALA A 132 12.24 3.48 5.16
C ALA A 132 12.44 4.88 4.57
N HIS A 133 12.41 5.88 5.41
CA HIS A 133 12.68 7.28 5.10
C HIS A 133 14.10 7.62 5.51
N TYR A 134 14.92 8.02 4.57
CA TYR A 134 16.33 8.36 4.78
C TYR A 134 16.55 9.86 4.58
N ASP A 135 17.06 10.52 5.60
CA ASP A 135 17.49 11.90 5.55
C ASP A 135 18.98 11.97 5.23
N LEU A 136 19.33 12.49 4.05
CA LEU A 136 20.70 12.57 3.54
C LEU A 136 21.58 13.51 4.37
N LYS A 137 21.02 14.52 5.04
CA LYS A 137 21.79 15.47 5.86
C LYS A 137 22.21 14.90 7.19
N THR A 138 21.28 14.19 7.83
CA THR A 138 21.50 13.63 9.16
C THR A 138 21.95 12.19 9.13
N GLU A 139 21.93 11.56 7.95
CA GLU A 139 22.24 10.14 7.71
C GLU A 139 21.36 9.20 8.56
N LYS A 140 20.14 9.65 8.91
CA LYS A 140 19.21 8.88 9.72
C LYS A 140 18.18 8.18 8.87
N VAL A 141 17.88 6.96 9.29
CA VAL A 141 16.77 6.17 8.75
C VAL A 141 15.64 6.14 9.77
N ASN A 142 14.44 6.48 9.32
CA ASN A 142 13.20 6.33 10.07
C ASN A 142 12.24 5.46 9.25
N TYR A 143 11.41 4.66 9.90
CA TYR A 143 10.33 3.95 9.24
C TYR A 143 9.03 4.73 9.37
N LEU A 144 8.18 4.74 8.34
CA LEU A 144 6.88 5.42 8.42
C LEU A 144 5.97 4.76 9.46
N PHE A 145 6.06 3.44 9.60
CA PHE A 145 5.34 2.69 10.62
C PHE A 145 6.32 2.01 11.58
N SER A 146 5.98 1.95 12.88
CA SER A 146 6.80 1.31 13.92
C SER A 146 6.77 -0.21 13.86
N HIS A 147 5.81 -0.79 13.14
CA HIS A 147 5.61 -2.22 12.94
C HIS A 147 5.31 -2.51 11.47
N PRO A 148 5.38 -3.78 11.02
CA PRO A 148 4.98 -4.15 9.67
C PRO A 148 3.49 -3.88 9.46
N VAL A 149 3.17 -3.32 8.29
CA VAL A 149 1.81 -3.06 7.83
C VAL A 149 1.67 -3.54 6.39
N LEU A 150 0.49 -3.52 5.81
CA LEU A 150 0.33 -3.70 4.37
C LEU A 150 -0.02 -2.37 3.72
N ILE A 151 0.99 -1.72 3.13
CA ILE A 151 0.79 -0.46 2.40
C ILE A 151 0.17 -0.78 1.05
N LYS A 152 -1.02 -0.23 0.80
CA LYS A 152 -1.69 -0.38 -0.50
C LYS A 152 -1.31 0.72 -1.48
N THR A 153 -1.17 1.94 -0.98
CA THR A 153 -0.83 3.10 -1.82
C THR A 153 0.03 4.08 -1.02
N LEU A 154 1.13 4.48 -1.62
CA LEU A 154 1.97 5.58 -1.15
C LEU A 154 1.92 6.70 -2.19
N TYR A 155 1.52 7.89 -1.78
CA TYR A 155 1.65 9.14 -2.52
C TYR A 155 2.87 9.89 -1.96
N TYR A 156 3.79 10.29 -2.82
CA TYR A 156 5.03 10.93 -2.40
C TYR A 156 5.42 12.07 -3.34
N PRO A 157 6.23 13.05 -2.87
CA PRO A 157 6.68 14.16 -3.70
C PRO A 157 7.38 13.68 -4.96
N SER A 158 6.89 14.09 -6.12
CA SER A 158 7.48 13.73 -7.40
C SER A 158 8.91 14.24 -7.52
N TYR A 159 9.80 13.37 -8.00
CA TYR A 159 11.18 13.75 -8.32
C TYR A 159 11.25 14.74 -9.48
N TYR A 160 10.32 14.67 -10.41
CA TYR A 160 10.27 15.55 -11.56
C TYR A 160 9.70 16.91 -11.18
N GLN A 161 10.28 17.95 -11.76
CA GLN A 161 9.77 19.31 -11.62
C GLN A 161 8.38 19.41 -12.26
N ASP A 162 7.42 19.85 -11.52
CA ASP A 162 6.03 19.91 -11.94
C ASP A 162 5.42 21.30 -11.70
N SER A 163 4.28 21.57 -12.29
CA SER A 163 3.58 22.85 -12.16
C SER A 163 2.09 22.67 -11.94
N LEU A 164 1.56 23.54 -11.09
CA LEU A 164 0.12 23.69 -10.86
C LEU A 164 -0.28 25.13 -11.15
N TYR A 165 -1.22 25.33 -12.07
CA TYR A 165 -1.64 26.65 -12.55
C TYR A 165 -0.48 27.51 -13.07
N ASN A 166 0.44 26.91 -13.85
CA ASN A 166 1.64 27.53 -14.40
C ASN A 166 2.65 28.04 -13.33
N LYS A 167 2.60 27.49 -12.12
CA LYS A 167 3.56 27.76 -11.07
C LYS A 167 4.25 26.48 -10.65
N PRO A 168 5.57 26.47 -10.46
CA PRO A 168 6.28 25.31 -9.93
C PRO A 168 5.65 24.85 -8.61
N ILE A 169 5.52 23.54 -8.43
CA ILE A 169 4.98 22.95 -7.22
C ILE A 169 5.91 21.86 -6.69
N THR A 170 6.14 21.89 -5.39
CA THR A 170 6.81 20.82 -4.64
C THR A 170 5.93 20.48 -3.44
N ARG A 171 5.75 19.20 -3.20
CA ARG A 171 5.02 18.69 -2.03
C ARG A 171 6.04 18.32 -0.95
N ASN A 172 5.63 18.42 0.31
CA ASN A 172 6.47 18.12 1.48
C ASN A 172 5.80 17.12 2.44
N PHE A 173 5.02 16.21 1.89
CA PHE A 173 4.26 15.22 2.65
C PHE A 173 4.19 13.90 1.91
N TYR A 174 3.86 12.85 2.66
CA TYR A 174 3.42 11.56 2.12
C TYR A 174 1.97 11.32 2.54
N LEU A 175 1.17 10.70 1.64
CA LEU A 175 -0.12 10.14 2.01
C LEU A 175 -0.05 8.63 1.84
N VAL A 176 -0.54 7.89 2.81
CA VAL A 176 -0.43 6.43 2.81
C VAL A 176 -1.78 5.81 3.11
N SER A 177 -2.21 4.87 2.27
CA SER A 177 -3.29 3.96 2.62
C SER A 177 -2.71 2.60 3.00
N ALA A 178 -3.07 2.09 4.16
CA ALA A 178 -2.51 0.84 4.68
C ALA A 178 -3.52 0.07 5.53
N TYR A 179 -3.34 -1.25 5.55
CA TYR A 179 -3.90 -2.13 6.58
C TYR A 179 -2.83 -2.25 7.66
N ASP A 180 -3.04 -1.63 8.80
CA ASP A 180 -2.03 -1.48 9.86
C ASP A 180 -2.48 -2.03 11.22
N GLU A 181 -3.71 -2.47 11.33
CA GLU A 181 -4.28 -3.10 12.52
C GLU A 181 -5.09 -4.35 12.10
N ASP A 182 -5.08 -5.40 12.93
CA ASP A 182 -6.00 -6.54 12.84
C ASP A 182 -7.36 -6.10 13.38
N THR A 183 -8.17 -5.50 12.52
CA THR A 183 -9.46 -4.92 12.92
C THR A 183 -10.53 -5.96 13.09
N ASN A 184 -10.47 -7.05 12.34
CA ASN A 184 -11.45 -8.15 12.37
C ASN A 184 -11.10 -9.25 13.39
N LYS A 185 -9.94 -9.14 14.06
CA LYS A 185 -9.44 -10.03 15.11
C LYS A 185 -9.23 -11.48 14.65
N ASP A 186 -8.84 -11.67 13.40
CA ASP A 186 -8.50 -12.98 12.84
C ASP A 186 -7.01 -13.34 13.02
N THR A 187 -6.23 -12.52 13.75
CA THR A 187 -4.80 -12.64 14.01
C THR A 187 -3.89 -12.32 12.80
N LEU A 188 -4.45 -11.81 11.74
CA LEU A 188 -3.73 -11.45 10.52
C LEU A 188 -3.95 -9.98 10.20
N ILE A 189 -2.95 -9.30 9.63
CA ILE A 189 -3.17 -8.04 8.94
C ILE A 189 -3.26 -8.35 7.45
N ASN A 190 -4.40 -8.08 6.85
CA ASN A 190 -4.65 -8.37 5.45
C ASN A 190 -5.78 -7.48 4.86
N LYS A 191 -6.16 -7.73 3.62
CA LYS A 191 -7.20 -6.96 2.92
C LYS A 191 -8.63 -7.12 3.46
N LYS A 192 -8.85 -8.00 4.46
CA LYS A 192 -10.14 -8.12 5.14
C LYS A 192 -10.30 -7.11 6.27
N ASP A 193 -9.17 -6.53 6.73
CA ASP A 193 -9.17 -5.47 7.73
C ASP A 193 -9.61 -4.13 7.16
N LEU A 194 -9.81 -3.15 8.02
CA LEU A 194 -10.09 -1.79 7.61
C LEU A 194 -8.80 -1.13 7.10
N ARG A 195 -8.89 -0.48 5.95
CA ARG A 195 -7.77 0.23 5.34
C ARG A 195 -7.78 1.69 5.77
N HIS A 196 -6.81 2.09 6.58
CA HIS A 196 -6.68 3.44 7.11
C HIS A 196 -5.93 4.37 6.15
N PHE A 197 -6.08 5.68 6.36
CA PHE A 197 -5.45 6.71 5.55
C PHE A 197 -4.71 7.73 6.41
N TYR A 198 -3.44 7.95 6.09
CA TYR A 198 -2.50 8.73 6.88
C TYR A 198 -1.83 9.82 6.06
N HIS A 199 -1.58 10.94 6.72
CA HIS A 199 -0.62 11.95 6.33
C HIS A 199 0.67 11.76 7.14
N PHE A 200 1.81 11.92 6.48
CA PHE A 200 3.13 12.01 7.08
C PHE A 200 3.79 13.30 6.62
N ASP A 201 4.25 14.09 7.56
CA ASP A 201 5.14 15.21 7.26
C ASP A 201 6.48 14.67 6.72
N ALA A 202 6.91 15.12 5.55
CA ALA A 202 8.07 14.52 4.89
C ALA A 202 9.40 14.82 5.59
N LYS A 203 9.46 15.86 6.43
CA LYS A 203 10.68 16.24 7.16
C LYS A 203 10.79 15.53 8.50
N THR A 204 9.70 15.43 9.23
CA THR A 204 9.69 14.90 10.60
C THR A 204 9.20 13.46 10.68
N CYS A 205 8.60 12.92 9.62
CA CYS A 205 7.87 11.65 9.58
C CYS A 205 6.72 11.58 10.60
N LEU A 206 6.25 12.73 11.07
CA LEU A 206 5.13 12.78 12.01
C LEU A 206 3.85 12.33 11.31
N ARG A 207 3.20 11.30 11.86
CA ARG A 207 2.00 10.68 11.32
C ARG A 207 0.74 11.32 11.88
N THR A 208 -0.22 11.62 11.01
CA THR A 208 -1.57 12.03 11.36
C THR A 208 -2.57 11.15 10.62
N GLN A 209 -3.52 10.55 11.33
CA GLN A 209 -4.63 9.83 10.72
C GLN A 209 -5.65 10.83 10.16
N LEU A 210 -6.01 10.67 8.88
CA LEU A 210 -6.89 11.63 8.18
C LEU A 210 -8.36 11.20 8.19
N ILE A 211 -8.61 9.91 8.08
CA ILE A 211 -9.96 9.33 8.06
C ILE A 211 -10.18 8.61 9.40
N PRO A 212 -11.35 8.70 10.04
CA PRO A 212 -11.64 8.02 11.30
C PRO A 212 -11.38 6.52 11.23
N LYS A 213 -11.04 5.89 12.36
CA LYS A 213 -10.62 4.48 12.45
C LYS A 213 -11.72 3.47 12.11
N ASP A 214 -12.95 3.86 12.24
CA ASP A 214 -14.15 3.09 11.90
C ASP A 214 -14.51 3.16 10.40
N TYR A 215 -13.55 3.63 9.58
CA TYR A 215 -13.69 3.69 8.13
C TYR A 215 -12.59 2.89 7.43
N SER A 216 -12.98 2.25 6.34
CA SER A 216 -12.06 1.61 5.40
C SER A 216 -12.00 2.40 4.09
N VAL A 217 -10.83 2.87 3.71
CA VAL A 217 -10.65 3.61 2.45
C VAL A 217 -10.81 2.68 1.26
N ILE A 218 -11.69 3.05 0.32
CA ILE A 218 -11.96 2.27 -0.89
C ILE A 218 -11.10 2.77 -2.05
N ARG A 219 -11.15 4.09 -2.32
CA ARG A 219 -10.44 4.72 -3.45
C ARG A 219 -10.29 6.22 -3.22
N SER A 220 -9.46 6.84 -4.03
CA SER A 220 -9.31 8.28 -4.12
C SER A 220 -9.65 8.81 -5.52
N GLN A 221 -9.92 10.11 -5.61
CA GLN A 221 -10.14 10.83 -6.86
C GLN A 221 -9.57 12.23 -6.73
N TYR A 222 -8.79 12.65 -7.72
CA TYR A 222 -8.20 13.98 -7.74
C TYR A 222 -9.04 14.98 -8.54
N ASP A 223 -9.25 16.15 -7.98
CA ASP A 223 -9.82 17.33 -8.62
C ASP A 223 -8.69 18.32 -8.96
N SER A 224 -8.25 18.30 -10.20
CA SER A 224 -7.17 19.15 -10.70
C SER A 224 -7.50 20.64 -10.69
N LYS A 225 -8.78 21.00 -10.74
CA LYS A 225 -9.21 22.40 -10.75
C LYS A 225 -9.05 23.07 -9.38
N ASN A 226 -9.21 22.31 -8.31
CA ASN A 226 -9.23 22.85 -6.96
C ASN A 226 -8.03 22.36 -6.11
N ASP A 227 -7.20 21.46 -6.65
CA ASP A 227 -6.11 20.78 -5.95
C ASP A 227 -6.59 20.05 -4.69
N ILE A 228 -7.63 19.24 -4.88
CA ILE A 228 -8.33 18.50 -3.84
C ILE A 228 -8.29 17.01 -4.16
N MET A 229 -8.05 16.19 -3.12
CA MET A 229 -8.24 14.76 -3.19
C MET A 229 -9.53 14.37 -2.46
N TYR A 230 -10.46 13.72 -3.15
CA TYR A 230 -11.62 13.06 -2.57
C TYR A 230 -11.25 11.63 -2.19
N ILE A 231 -11.65 11.23 -0.99
CA ILE A 231 -11.45 9.87 -0.45
C ILE A 231 -12.82 9.25 -0.22
N PHE A 232 -13.05 8.13 -0.87
CA PHE A 232 -14.24 7.30 -0.68
C PHE A 232 -13.92 6.26 0.37
N ALA A 233 -14.69 6.21 1.45
CA ALA A 233 -14.45 5.29 2.56
C ALA A 233 -15.77 4.67 3.02
N SER A 234 -15.74 3.36 3.31
CA SER A 234 -16.85 2.60 3.86
C SER A 234 -16.82 2.73 5.38
N HIS A 235 -17.95 3.01 5.98
CA HIS A 235 -18.12 3.11 7.43
C HIS A 235 -18.53 1.76 8.01
N ASP A 236 -17.68 1.21 8.88
CA ASP A 236 -17.96 -0.04 9.61
C ASP A 236 -19.02 0.21 10.71
N GLU A 237 -20.29 0.30 10.30
CA GLU A 237 -21.41 0.57 11.25
C GLU A 237 -21.63 -0.56 12.25
N ASN A 238 -21.43 -1.79 11.82
CA ASN A 238 -21.66 -2.97 12.65
C ASN A 238 -20.47 -3.31 13.56
N ARG A 239 -19.32 -2.62 13.38
CA ARG A 239 -18.08 -2.75 14.15
C ARG A 239 -17.51 -4.17 14.14
N ASN A 240 -17.63 -4.85 13.00
CA ASN A 240 -17.06 -6.17 12.83
C ASN A 240 -15.59 -6.14 12.34
N GLY A 241 -15.06 -4.94 12.04
CA GLY A 241 -13.69 -4.72 11.64
C GLY A 241 -13.40 -5.13 10.21
N THR A 242 -14.43 -5.33 9.37
CA THR A 242 -14.29 -5.62 7.93
C THR A 242 -15.09 -4.63 7.09
N THR A 243 -14.87 -4.64 5.80
CA THR A 243 -15.69 -3.87 4.86
C THR A 243 -16.75 -4.77 4.25
N ASP A 244 -18.01 -4.54 4.58
CA ASP A 244 -19.16 -5.32 4.15
C ASP A 244 -20.02 -4.58 3.11
N LYS A 245 -20.86 -5.33 2.36
CA LYS A 245 -21.77 -4.72 1.38
C LYS A 245 -22.79 -3.75 1.99
N PRO A 246 -23.36 -3.98 3.20
CA PRO A 246 -24.30 -3.04 3.79
C PRO A 246 -23.67 -1.77 4.34
N ASP A 247 -22.32 -1.72 4.49
CA ASP A 247 -21.63 -0.56 5.03
C ASP A 247 -21.80 0.67 4.13
N PRO A 248 -22.26 1.81 4.68
CA PRO A 248 -22.43 3.02 3.88
C PRO A 248 -21.10 3.60 3.45
N VAL A 249 -21.06 4.15 2.25
CA VAL A 249 -19.88 4.82 1.71
C VAL A 249 -20.03 6.32 1.88
N HIS A 250 -19.08 6.92 2.58
CA HIS A 250 -18.96 8.35 2.75
C HIS A 250 -17.81 8.92 1.90
N ILE A 251 -17.85 10.21 1.63
CA ILE A 251 -16.84 10.91 0.86
C ILE A 251 -16.20 11.96 1.76
N PHE A 252 -14.89 11.85 1.92
CA PHE A 252 -14.06 12.87 2.55
C PHE A 252 -13.29 13.65 1.48
N TRP A 253 -12.84 14.84 1.81
CA TRP A 253 -11.95 15.60 0.95
C TRP A 253 -10.78 16.19 1.71
N ILE A 254 -9.65 16.32 1.02
CA ILE A 254 -8.39 16.81 1.54
C ILE A 254 -7.86 17.86 0.57
N SER A 255 -7.50 19.04 1.09
CA SER A 255 -6.75 20.01 0.29
C SER A 255 -5.29 19.57 0.19
N LEU A 256 -4.77 19.37 -1.02
CA LEU A 256 -3.36 19.01 -1.20
C LEU A 256 -2.38 20.17 -0.95
N LYS A 257 -2.89 21.38 -0.69
CA LYS A 257 -2.08 22.51 -0.21
C LYS A 257 -1.75 22.39 1.27
N THR A 258 -2.67 21.83 2.06
CA THR A 258 -2.56 21.62 3.50
C THR A 258 -3.24 20.29 3.85
N PRO A 259 -2.59 19.14 3.59
CA PRO A 259 -3.25 17.83 3.64
C PRO A 259 -3.28 17.20 5.04
N ASP A 260 -3.19 17.99 6.08
CA ASP A 260 -3.18 17.58 7.48
C ASP A 260 -4.57 17.29 8.06
N LYS A 261 -5.63 17.59 7.31
CA LYS A 261 -7.03 17.40 7.72
C LYS A 261 -7.91 16.94 6.57
N ALA A 262 -8.71 15.92 6.83
CA ALA A 262 -9.82 15.55 5.97
C ALA A 262 -11.13 16.14 6.51
N LYS A 263 -12.05 16.45 5.60
CA LYS A 263 -13.40 16.93 5.92
C LYS A 263 -14.42 16.02 5.26
N LEU A 264 -15.45 15.68 6.00
CA LEU A 264 -16.59 14.94 5.46
C LEU A 264 -17.33 15.81 4.44
N LEU A 265 -17.59 15.24 3.27
CA LEU A 265 -18.38 15.88 2.21
C LEU A 265 -19.81 15.31 2.20
N TYR A 266 -19.91 13.98 2.30
CA TYR A 266 -21.17 13.23 2.23
C TYR A 266 -21.08 11.98 3.07
#